data_286b6b929812c0f657284bf463d4b157
#
_entry.id   286b6b929812c0f657284bf463d4b157
#
_cell.length_a   1.000
_cell.length_b   1.000
_cell.length_c   1.000
_cell.angle_alpha   90.00
_cell.angle_beta   90.00
_cell.angle_gamma   90.00
#
_symmetry.space_group_name_H-M   'P 1'
#
loop_
_entity.id
_entity.type
_entity.pdbx_description
1 polymer ?
#
loop_
_entity_poly.entity_id
_entity_poly.type
_entity_poly.pdbx_seq_one_letter_code
_entity_poly.pdbx_strand_id
1 'polypeptide(L)' 'MDTIQLNRRANLRTVLDELAVEGITGAVTRSSILGIDDRELLAMLRGKHIGNDAAREIEWAMQRREGWLDEDHRRERLDK' A
#
# COMPACT_ATOMS: atom_id res chain seq x y z
N MET A 1 -4.38 -11.15 -16.30
CA MET A 1 -4.30 -10.60 -14.95
C MET A 1 -3.67 -9.22 -15.00
N ASP A 2 -4.22 -8.29 -14.27
CA ASP A 2 -3.76 -6.90 -14.32
C ASP A 2 -2.47 -6.73 -13.50
N THR A 3 -1.36 -6.48 -14.19
CA THR A 3 -0.05 -6.31 -13.55
C THR A 3 -0.04 -5.12 -12.58
N ILE A 4 -0.74 -4.04 -12.91
CA ILE A 4 -0.81 -2.87 -12.03
C ILE A 4 -1.49 -3.24 -10.72
N GLN A 5 -2.57 -4.02 -10.75
CA GLN A 5 -3.26 -4.44 -9.54
C GLN A 5 -2.38 -5.35 -8.67
N LEU A 6 -1.61 -6.22 -9.29
CA LEU A 6 -0.66 -7.06 -8.56
C LEU A 6 0.39 -6.20 -7.87
N ASN A 7 0.92 -5.22 -8.59
CA ASN A 7 1.94 -4.32 -8.03
C ASN A 7 1.36 -3.48 -6.89
N ARG A 8 0.16 -2.93 -7.09
CA ARG A 8 -0.50 -2.13 -6.06
C ARG A 8 -0.72 -2.92 -4.78
N ARG A 9 -1.15 -4.18 -4.91
CA ARG A 9 -1.37 -5.03 -3.75
C ARG A 9 -0.07 -5.37 -3.04
N ALA A 10 0.96 -5.73 -3.79
CA ALA A 10 2.28 -6.04 -3.21
C ALA A 10 2.87 -4.82 -2.50
N ASN A 11 2.74 -3.64 -3.11
CA ASN A 11 3.27 -2.42 -2.53
C ASN A 11 2.46 -1.96 -1.32
N LEU A 12 1.15 -2.18 -1.32
CA LEU A 12 0.33 -1.91 -0.13
C LEU A 12 0.78 -2.78 1.04
N ARG A 13 1.06 -4.07 0.79
CA ARG A 13 1.57 -4.95 1.84
C ARG A 13 2.90 -4.42 2.37
N THR A 14 3.79 -3.98 1.51
CA THR A 14 5.06 -3.39 1.91
C THR A 14 4.85 -2.16 2.79
N VAL A 15 3.92 -1.29 2.41
CA VAL A 15 3.60 -0.09 3.20
C VAL A 15 3.12 -0.48 4.61
N LEU A 16 2.21 -1.45 4.69
CA LEU A 16 1.70 -1.89 6.00
C LEU A 16 2.80 -2.53 6.83
N ASP A 17 3.71 -3.27 6.21
CA ASP A 17 4.86 -3.86 6.90
C ASP A 17 5.80 -2.77 7.42
N GLU A 18 6.04 -1.73 6.63
CA GLU A 18 6.85 -0.59 7.07
C GLU A 18 6.25 0.09 8.28
N LEU A 19 4.94 0.30 8.28
CA LEU A 19 4.24 0.88 9.42
C LEU A 19 4.36 -0.01 10.65
N ALA A 20 4.24 -1.33 10.47
CA ALA A 20 4.34 -2.28 11.56
C ALA A 20 5.74 -2.26 12.20
N VAL A 21 6.79 -2.12 11.39
CA VAL A 21 8.17 -1.99 11.89
C VAL A 21 8.30 -0.77 12.80
N GLU A 22 7.54 0.29 12.52
CA GLU A 22 7.54 1.49 13.36
C GLU A 22 6.56 1.40 14.53
N GLY A 23 5.97 0.22 14.76
CA GLY A 23 5.04 0.01 15.86
C GLY A 23 3.60 0.39 15.55
N ILE A 24 3.30 0.72 14.30
CA ILE A 24 1.94 1.13 13.90
C ILE A 24 1.20 -0.09 13.38
N THR A 25 0.48 -0.76 14.26
CA THR A 25 -0.23 -1.99 13.93
C THR A 25 -1.75 -1.90 14.14
N GLY A 26 -2.23 -0.85 14.81
CA GLY A 26 -3.65 -0.70 15.10
C GLY A 26 -4.44 -0.23 13.89
N ALA A 27 -5.65 -0.76 13.72
CA ALA A 27 -6.52 -0.44 12.59
C ALA A 27 -6.84 1.05 12.51
N VAL A 28 -7.16 1.67 13.64
CA VAL A 28 -7.53 3.08 13.68
C VAL A 28 -6.34 3.96 13.27
N THR A 29 -5.15 3.64 13.79
CA THR A 29 -3.96 4.43 13.49
C THR A 29 -3.58 4.29 12.02
N ARG A 30 -3.63 3.08 11.47
CA ARG A 30 -3.34 2.88 10.04
C ARG A 30 -4.31 3.65 9.16
N SER A 31 -5.60 3.57 9.47
CA SER A 31 -6.63 4.30 8.73
C SER A 31 -6.40 5.80 8.76
N SER A 32 -6.04 6.30 9.92
CA SER A 32 -5.77 7.73 10.10
C SER A 32 -4.58 8.19 9.27
N ILE A 33 -3.49 7.41 9.27
CA ILE A 33 -2.27 7.75 8.54
C ILE A 33 -2.51 7.69 7.03
N LEU A 34 -3.15 6.61 6.56
CA LEU A 34 -3.30 6.38 5.12
C LEU A 34 -4.52 7.08 4.52
N GLY A 35 -5.43 7.56 5.35
CA GLY A 35 -6.64 8.22 4.88
C GLY A 35 -7.65 7.25 4.25
N ILE A 36 -7.52 5.96 4.55
CA ILE A 36 -8.38 4.90 4.01
C ILE A 36 -8.83 4.01 5.16
N ASP A 37 -10.11 3.68 5.21
CA ASP A 37 -10.66 2.80 6.23
C ASP A 37 -9.91 1.46 6.23
N ASP A 38 -9.59 0.94 7.43
CA ASP A 38 -8.81 -0.29 7.56
C ASP A 38 -9.51 -1.51 6.95
N ARG A 39 -10.84 -1.54 6.98
CA ARG A 39 -11.59 -2.61 6.31
C ARG A 39 -11.33 -2.62 4.82
N GLU A 40 -11.24 -1.43 4.24
CA GLU A 40 -10.94 -1.25 2.83
C GLU A 40 -9.51 -1.70 2.52
N LEU A 41 -8.55 -1.33 3.39
CA LEU A 41 -7.16 -1.75 3.24
C LEU A 41 -7.05 -3.27 3.25
N LEU A 42 -7.72 -3.93 4.19
CA LEU A 42 -7.69 -5.39 4.27
C LEU A 42 -8.37 -6.05 3.07
N ALA A 43 -9.46 -5.47 2.60
CA ALA A 43 -10.14 -5.98 1.41
C ALA A 43 -9.23 -5.91 0.18
N MET A 44 -8.50 -4.80 0.02
CA MET A 44 -7.55 -4.64 -1.08
C MET A 44 -6.41 -5.66 -1.00
N LEU A 45 -5.94 -5.96 0.20
CA LEU A 45 -4.93 -7.02 0.37
C LEU A 45 -5.46 -8.39 -0.02
N ARG A 46 -6.77 -8.61 0.10
CA ARG A 46 -7.41 -9.87 -0.24
C ARG A 46 -7.80 -9.97 -1.70
N GLY A 47 -7.56 -8.93 -2.48
CA GLY A 47 -7.82 -8.97 -3.91
C GLY A 47 -8.81 -7.94 -4.43
N LYS A 48 -9.40 -7.12 -3.57
CA LYS A 48 -10.28 -6.06 -4.05
C LYS A 48 -9.48 -5.08 -4.91
N HIS A 49 -10.11 -4.59 -5.97
CA HIS A 49 -9.49 -3.63 -6.89
C HIS A 49 -9.00 -2.39 -6.13
N ILE A 50 -7.75 -2.00 -6.38
CA ILE A 50 -7.18 -0.78 -5.82
C ILE A 50 -7.26 0.29 -6.90
N GLY A 51 -8.20 1.22 -6.74
CA GLY A 51 -8.41 2.29 -7.71
C GLY A 51 -7.31 3.33 -7.69
N ASN A 52 -7.33 4.20 -8.70
CA ASN A 52 -6.32 5.27 -8.81
C ASN A 52 -6.35 6.20 -7.60
N ASP A 53 -7.55 6.56 -7.12
CA ASP A 53 -7.67 7.46 -5.98
C ASP A 53 -7.02 6.87 -4.73
N ALA A 54 -7.29 5.60 -4.46
CA ALA A 54 -6.70 4.92 -3.31
C ALA A 54 -5.18 4.82 -3.45
N ALA A 55 -4.70 4.47 -4.65
CA ALA A 55 -3.26 4.36 -4.91
C ALA A 55 -2.56 5.70 -4.66
N ARG A 56 -3.12 6.79 -5.18
CA ARG A 56 -2.53 8.14 -5.00
C ARG A 56 -2.58 8.57 -3.55
N GLU A 57 -3.65 8.21 -2.83
CA GLU A 57 -3.80 8.53 -1.41
C GLU A 57 -2.72 7.84 -0.57
N ILE A 58 -2.46 6.57 -0.84
CA ILE A 58 -1.43 5.81 -0.12
C ILE A 58 -0.05 6.40 -0.39
N GLU A 59 0.26 6.73 -1.64
CA GLU A 59 1.55 7.34 -2.00
C GLU A 59 1.74 8.66 -1.29
N TRP A 60 0.72 9.51 -1.30
CA TRP A 60 0.76 10.81 -0.64
C TRP A 60 1.02 10.66 0.85
N ALA A 61 0.27 9.75 1.49
CA ALA A 61 0.40 9.52 2.93
C ALA A 61 1.80 9.02 3.31
N MET A 62 2.42 8.22 2.45
CA MET A 62 3.75 7.66 2.70
C MET A 62 4.88 8.50 2.10
N GLN A 63 4.56 9.67 1.56
CA GLN A 63 5.53 10.57 0.93
C GLN A 63 6.30 9.90 -0.20
N ARG A 64 5.59 9.06 -0.95
CA ARG A 64 6.12 8.41 -2.15
C ARG A 64 5.71 9.19 -3.38
N ARG A 65 6.50 9.09 -4.47
CA ARG A 65 6.17 9.77 -5.71
C ARG A 65 4.91 9.18 -6.33
N GLU A 66 4.20 9.97 -7.11
CA GLU A 66 3.04 9.49 -7.85
C GLU A 66 3.46 8.37 -8.80
N GLY A 67 2.70 7.26 -8.75
CA GLY A 67 3.00 6.09 -9.56
C GLY A 67 3.83 5.03 -8.87
N TRP A 68 4.38 5.34 -7.69
CA TRP A 68 5.20 4.38 -6.95
C TRP A 68 4.45 3.09 -6.67
N LEU A 69 3.17 3.20 -6.30
CA LEU A 69 2.37 2.02 -5.95
C LEU A 69 2.13 1.10 -7.15
N ASP A 70 2.21 1.65 -8.36
CA ASP A 70 1.95 0.92 -9.59
C ASP A 70 3.16 0.14 -10.10
N GLU A 71 4.33 0.36 -9.52
CA GLU A 71 5.59 -0.20 -9.99
C GLU A 71 5.94 -1.50 -9.27
N ASP A 72 6.75 -2.32 -9.92
CA ASP A 72 7.26 -3.54 -9.33
C ASP A 72 8.57 -3.23 -8.59
N HIS A 73 8.52 -3.27 -7.26
CA HIS A 73 9.69 -2.99 -6.43
C HIS A 73 10.34 -4.24 -5.86
N ARG A 74 9.93 -5.42 -6.28
CA ARG A 74 10.46 -6.67 -5.72
C ARG A 74 11.94 -6.83 -5.99
N ARG A 75 12.41 -6.38 -7.15
CA ARG A 75 13.82 -6.40 -7.52
C ARG A 75 14.67 -5.56 -6.58
N GLU A 76 14.19 -4.39 -6.23
CA GLU A 76 14.91 -3.47 -5.35
C GLU A 76 15.14 -4.09 -3.99
N ARG A 77 14.20 -4.91 -3.53
CA ARG A 77 14.31 -5.59 -2.23
C ARG A 77 15.30 -6.74 -2.26
N LEU A 78 15.48 -7.36 -3.42
CA LEU A 78 16.39 -8.49 -3.58
C LEU A 78 17.83 -8.06 -3.75
N ASP A 79 18.07 -6.86 -4.23
CA ASP A 79 19.40 -6.34 -4.54
C ASP A 79 20.16 -5.86 -3.31
N LYS A 80 19.66 -6.09 -2.15
CA LYS A 80 20.32 -5.64 -0.90
C LYS A 80 21.07 -6.77 -0.18
#